data_c29700343d49d39debfd28d2cb070f41
#
_entry.id   c29700343d49d39debfd28d2cb070f41
#
_cell.length_a   1.000
_cell.length_b   1.000
_cell.length_c   1.000
_cell.angle_alpha   90.00
_cell.angle_beta   90.00
_cell.angle_gamma   90.00
#
_symmetry.space_group_name_H-M   'P 1'
#
loop_
_entity.id
_entity.type
_entity.pdbx_description
1 polymer ?
#
loop_
_entity_poly.entity_id
_entity_poly.type
_entity_poly.pdbx_seq_one_letter_code
_entity_poly.pdbx_strand_id
1 'polypeptide(L)'
;EYCIEIYNVGQSPVIIESFDMCWRKQLLIQCFPSSEDATILPYHNISYVLTQQDADAIEWHCKRLGFKQCRIVATTVNGEEFKENIDVSWIHMRTSLWEKT
;
A
#
# COMPACT_ATOMS: atom_id res chain seq x y z
N GLU A 1 -0.53 -12.75 10.79
CA GLU A 1 -1.32 -11.70 10.16
C GLU A 1 -0.40 -10.68 9.50
N TYR A 2 -0.69 -10.34 8.26
CA TYR A 2 0.09 -9.38 7.48
C TYR A 2 -0.71 -8.11 7.29
N CYS A 3 -0.08 -6.96 7.50
CA CYS A 3 -0.76 -5.70 7.28
C CYS A 3 0.11 -4.68 6.54
N ILE A 4 -0.56 -3.77 5.85
CA ILE A 4 0.07 -2.61 5.23
C ILE A 4 -0.36 -1.41 6.06
N GLU A 5 0.63 -0.65 6.56
CA GLU A 5 0.37 0.58 7.28
C GLU A 5 0.76 1.75 6.40
N ILE A 6 -0.16 2.68 6.20
CA ILE A 6 0.05 3.87 5.41
C ILE A 6 -0.03 5.09 6.33
N TYR A 7 1.06 5.86 6.39
CA TYR A 7 1.19 7.02 7.26
C TYR A 7 1.07 8.30 6.44
N ASN A 8 0.32 9.24 6.96
CA ASN A 8 0.30 10.59 6.40
C ASN A 8 1.28 11.45 7.20
N VAL A 9 2.42 11.76 6.62
CA VAL A 9 3.44 12.62 7.24
C VAL A 9 3.32 14.08 6.79
N GLY A 10 2.32 14.39 5.97
CA GLY A 10 2.02 15.74 5.53
C GLY A 10 1.16 16.51 6.52
N GLN A 11 0.80 17.72 6.15
CA GLN A 11 0.05 18.65 7.00
C GLN A 11 -1.43 18.72 6.64
N SER A 12 -1.85 18.08 5.56
CA SER A 12 -3.23 18.04 5.11
C SER A 12 -3.78 16.62 5.15
N PRO A 13 -5.09 16.45 5.37
CA PRO A 13 -5.70 15.13 5.28
C PRO A 13 -5.53 14.54 3.88
N VAL A 14 -5.38 13.22 3.82
CA VAL A 14 -5.27 12.47 2.57
C VAL A 14 -6.40 11.45 2.54
N ILE A 15 -7.10 11.37 1.42
CA ILE A 15 -8.15 10.37 1.22
C ILE A 15 -7.65 9.38 0.19
N ILE A 16 -7.49 8.13 0.60
CA ILE A 16 -7.00 7.06 -0.25
C ILE A 16 -8.18 6.43 -1.00
N GLU A 17 -8.10 6.45 -2.32
CA GLU A 17 -9.06 5.74 -3.16
C GLU A 17 -8.73 4.26 -3.27
N SER A 18 -7.46 3.96 -3.55
CA SER A 18 -6.99 2.59 -3.68
C SER A 18 -5.49 2.51 -3.45
N PHE A 19 -4.99 1.33 -3.20
CA PHE A 19 -3.56 1.08 -3.31
C PHE A 19 -3.31 -0.26 -3.96
N ASP A 20 -2.26 -0.27 -4.78
CA ASP A 20 -1.87 -1.42 -5.56
C ASP A 20 -0.49 -1.88 -5.12
N MET A 21 -0.25 -3.18 -5.18
CA MET A 21 1.09 -3.73 -5.08
C MET A 21 1.48 -4.23 -6.46
N CYS A 22 2.61 -3.75 -6.94
CA CYS A 22 3.09 -4.04 -8.29
C CYS A 22 4.55 -4.44 -8.28
N TRP A 23 4.93 -5.31 -9.21
CA TRP A 23 6.33 -5.57 -9.53
C TRP A 23 6.53 -5.28 -11.00
N ARG A 24 7.31 -4.23 -11.28
CA ARG A 24 7.42 -3.68 -12.64
C ARG A 24 6.02 -3.35 -13.18
N LYS A 25 5.61 -3.95 -14.28
CA LYS A 25 4.27 -3.73 -14.85
C LYS A 25 3.25 -4.77 -14.41
N GLN A 26 3.66 -5.71 -13.57
CA GLN A 26 2.79 -6.77 -13.08
C GLN A 26 2.03 -6.31 -11.84
N LEU A 27 0.72 -6.26 -11.93
CA LEU A 27 -0.14 -6.02 -10.77
C LEU A 27 -0.19 -7.30 -9.94
N LEU A 28 0.11 -7.20 -8.66
CA LEU A 28 0.08 -8.33 -7.72
C LEU A 28 -1.26 -8.40 -7.01
N ILE A 29 -1.64 -7.31 -6.37
CA ILE A 29 -2.94 -7.14 -5.72
C ILE A 29 -3.41 -5.70 -5.85
N GLN A 30 -4.72 -5.52 -5.75
CA GLN A 30 -5.34 -4.19 -5.69
C GLN A 30 -6.27 -4.15 -4.48
N CYS A 31 -6.13 -3.12 -3.66
CA CYS A 31 -6.86 -2.98 -2.42
C CYS A 31 -7.66 -1.68 -2.40
N PHE A 32 -8.87 -1.77 -1.85
CA PHE A 32 -9.76 -0.62 -1.71
C PHE A 32 -10.10 -0.47 -0.22
N PRO A 33 -9.56 0.55 0.47
CA PRO A 33 -9.94 0.79 1.85
C PRO A 33 -11.44 1.07 1.95
N SER A 34 -12.04 0.71 3.06
CA SER A 34 -13.43 1.08 3.31
C SER A 34 -13.55 2.59 3.38
N SER A 35 -14.73 3.13 3.04
CA SER A 35 -14.95 4.58 3.05
C SER A 35 -14.69 5.21 4.43
N GLU A 36 -14.88 4.45 5.50
CA GLU A 36 -14.63 4.92 6.86
C GLU A 36 -13.15 5.01 7.17
N ASP A 37 -12.34 4.13 6.55
CA ASP A 37 -10.91 4.02 6.83
C ASP A 37 -10.06 4.72 5.76
N ALA A 38 -10.68 5.36 4.79
CA ALA A 38 -9.98 5.93 3.64
C ALA A 38 -9.27 7.25 3.95
N THR A 39 -9.73 7.97 4.97
CA THR A 39 -9.16 9.28 5.31
C THR A 39 -8.05 9.14 6.34
N ILE A 40 -6.87 9.67 6.00
CA ILE A 40 -5.73 9.69 6.90
C ILE A 40 -5.48 11.14 7.30
N LEU A 41 -5.73 11.44 8.57
CA LEU A 41 -5.44 12.77 9.12
C LEU A 41 -3.92 12.99 9.20
N PRO A 42 -3.45 14.25 9.26
CA PRO A 42 -2.03 14.53 9.40
C PRO A 42 -1.42 13.78 10.58
N TYR A 43 -0.25 13.15 10.35
CA TYR A 43 0.50 12.37 11.34
C TYR A 43 -0.23 11.14 11.88
N HIS A 44 -1.31 10.74 11.23
CA HIS A 44 -2.02 9.50 11.54
C HIS A 44 -1.72 8.44 10.50
N ASN A 45 -2.20 7.24 10.73
CA ASN A 45 -2.05 6.14 9.78
C ASN A 45 -3.34 5.36 9.66
N ILE A 46 -3.42 4.60 8.59
CA ILE A 46 -4.42 3.53 8.44
C ILE A 46 -3.68 2.21 8.27
N SER A 47 -4.32 1.14 8.70
CA SER A 47 -3.81 -0.21 8.53
C SER A 47 -4.78 -1.01 7.67
N TYR A 48 -4.24 -1.68 6.67
CA TYR A 48 -4.99 -2.63 5.87
C TYR A 48 -4.47 -4.03 6.15
N VAL A 49 -5.33 -4.89 6.67
CA VAL A 49 -4.97 -6.28 6.93
C VAL A 49 -5.14 -7.06 5.63
N LEU A 50 -4.07 -7.68 5.16
CA LEU A 50 -4.13 -8.52 3.98
C LEU A 50 -4.95 -9.76 4.27
N THR A 51 -5.83 -10.10 3.34
CA THR A 51 -6.54 -11.37 3.41
C THR A 51 -5.55 -12.50 3.14
N GLN A 52 -5.90 -13.71 3.53
CA GLN A 52 -5.09 -14.89 3.20
C GLN A 52 -4.92 -15.00 1.68
N GLN A 53 -5.97 -14.70 0.93
CA GLN A 53 -5.94 -14.72 -0.52
C GLN A 53 -4.94 -13.69 -1.09
N ASP A 54 -4.91 -12.48 -0.53
CA ASP A 54 -3.95 -11.46 -0.94
C ASP A 54 -2.51 -11.91 -0.66
N ALA A 55 -2.27 -12.42 0.53
CA ALA A 55 -0.94 -12.90 0.92
C ALA A 55 -0.48 -14.05 0.03
N ASP A 56 -1.36 -14.99 -0.27
CA ASP A 56 -1.06 -16.11 -1.15
C ASP A 56 -0.74 -15.64 -2.57
N ALA A 57 -1.47 -14.65 -3.07
CA ALA A 57 -1.23 -14.08 -4.39
C ALA A 57 0.14 -13.43 -4.47
N ILE A 58 0.52 -12.65 -3.47
CA ILE A 58 1.84 -12.00 -3.41
C ILE A 58 2.94 -13.06 -3.36
N GLU A 59 2.78 -14.06 -2.51
CA GLU A 59 3.74 -15.14 -2.37
C GLU A 59 3.90 -15.92 -3.67
N TRP A 60 2.81 -16.23 -4.33
CA TRP A 60 2.83 -16.94 -5.60
C TRP A 60 3.60 -16.17 -6.68
N HIS A 61 3.33 -14.86 -6.80
CA HIS A 61 4.05 -14.02 -7.75
C HIS A 61 5.53 -13.89 -7.39
N CYS A 62 5.83 -13.76 -6.10
CA CYS A 62 7.19 -13.65 -5.61
C CYS A 62 8.02 -14.89 -5.99
N LYS A 63 7.46 -16.05 -5.77
CA LYS A 63 8.13 -17.32 -6.13
C LYS A 63 8.29 -17.46 -7.63
N ARG A 64 7.27 -17.09 -8.39
CA ARG A 64 7.27 -17.22 -9.84
C ARG A 64 8.25 -16.26 -10.52
N LEU A 65 8.31 -15.02 -10.05
CA LEU A 65 9.09 -13.95 -10.67
C LEU A 65 10.43 -13.68 -10.01
N GLY A 66 10.67 -14.25 -8.82
CA GLY A 66 11.95 -14.16 -8.13
C GLY A 66 12.29 -12.79 -7.54
N PHE A 67 11.31 -11.89 -7.35
CA PHE A 67 11.58 -10.59 -6.80
C PHE A 67 11.63 -10.62 -5.26
N LYS A 68 12.37 -9.68 -4.69
CA LYS A 68 12.47 -9.49 -3.24
C LYS A 68 11.80 -8.23 -2.75
N GLN A 69 11.55 -7.30 -3.65
CA GLN A 69 10.89 -6.03 -3.37
C GLN A 69 9.79 -5.80 -4.39
N CYS A 70 8.73 -5.17 -3.96
CA CYS A 70 7.69 -4.70 -4.86
C CYS A 70 7.35 -3.25 -4.53
N ARG A 71 6.48 -2.66 -5.32
CA ARG A 71 6.09 -1.25 -5.17
C ARG A 71 4.65 -1.18 -4.71
N ILE A 72 4.41 -0.35 -3.69
CA ILE A 72 3.06 0.08 -3.36
C ILE A 72 2.80 1.40 -4.05
N VAL A 73 1.65 1.52 -4.69
CA VAL A 73 1.17 2.75 -5.30
C VAL A 73 -0.15 3.09 -4.64
N ALA A 74 -0.17 4.14 -3.84
CA ALA A 74 -1.38 4.64 -3.22
C ALA A 74 -1.94 5.79 -4.06
N THR A 75 -3.20 5.69 -4.45
CA THR A 75 -3.87 6.70 -5.26
C THR A 75 -4.92 7.41 -4.41
N THR A 76 -4.88 8.74 -4.41
CA THR A 76 -5.85 9.55 -3.68
C THR A 76 -7.07 9.84 -4.56
N VAL A 77 -8.15 10.29 -3.93
CA VAL A 77 -9.37 10.70 -4.65
C VAL A 77 -9.14 11.88 -5.58
N ASN A 78 -8.05 12.63 -5.37
CA ASN A 78 -7.66 13.74 -6.25
C ASN A 78 -6.79 13.29 -7.43
N GLY A 79 -6.50 12.00 -7.54
CA GLY A 79 -5.66 11.47 -8.59
C GLY A 79 -4.15 11.54 -8.34
N GLU A 80 -3.73 11.98 -7.15
CA GLU A 80 -2.32 11.96 -6.79
C GLU A 80 -1.88 10.52 -6.51
N GLU A 81 -0.64 10.21 -6.86
CA GLU A 81 -0.06 8.89 -6.60
C GLU A 81 1.16 9.03 -5.70
N PHE A 82 1.24 8.15 -4.71
CA PHE A 82 2.40 8.02 -3.83
C PHE A 82 2.95 6.61 -3.99
N LYS A 83 4.25 6.50 -4.23
CA LYS A 83 4.91 5.24 -4.54
C LYS A 83 6.00 4.95 -3.53
N GLU A 84 6.07 3.71 -3.08
CA GLU A 84 7.08 3.25 -2.14
C GLU A 84 7.49 1.83 -2.50
N ASN A 85 8.80 1.55 -2.42
CA ASN A 85 9.30 0.20 -2.55
C ASN A 85 9.27 -0.47 -1.18
N ILE A 86 8.83 -1.71 -1.14
CA ILE A 86 8.78 -2.47 0.10
C ILE A 86 9.44 -3.83 -0.09
N ASP A 87 10.04 -4.31 0.98
CA ASP A 87 10.57 -5.67 1.04
C ASP A 87 9.41 -6.63 1.24
N VAL A 88 9.40 -7.75 0.53
CA VAL A 88 8.34 -8.74 0.62
C VAL A 88 8.71 -9.96 1.46
N SER A 89 9.80 -9.90 2.22
CA SER A 89 10.19 -10.95 3.18
C SER A 89 9.61 -10.70 4.58
N TRP A 90 8.36 -10.51 4.80
CA TRP A 90 7.73 -9.64 5.72
C TRP A 90 6.55 -10.13 6.48
N ILE A 91 6.44 -9.59 7.62
CA ILE A 91 5.29 -9.70 8.48
C ILE A 91 4.48 -8.41 8.41
N HIS A 92 5.17 -7.28 8.39
CA HIS A 92 4.54 -5.97 8.27
C HIS A 92 5.19 -5.18 7.14
N MET A 93 4.36 -4.54 6.34
CA MET A 93 4.78 -3.65 5.28
C MET A 93 4.35 -2.24 5.67
N ARG A 94 5.26 -1.30 5.57
CA ARG A 94 5.00 0.08 5.93
C ARG A 94 5.37 1.01 4.80
N THR A 95 4.51 1.98 4.55
CA THR A 95 4.80 3.06 3.64
C THR A 95 4.33 4.37 4.23
N SER A 96 5.01 5.46 3.89
CA SER A 96 4.63 6.79 4.33
C SER A 96 4.25 7.63 3.12
N LEU A 97 3.20 8.42 3.28
CA LEU A 97 2.79 9.39 2.29
C LEU A 97 3.39 10.73 2.66
N TRP A 98 4.14 11.32 1.73
CA TRP A 98 4.69 12.65 1.92
C TRP A 98 3.89 13.65 1.13
N GLU A 99 3.52 14.71 1.80
CA GLU A 99 2.96 15.84 1.11
C GLU A 99 4.06 16.50 0.30
N LYS A 100 3.81 16.72 -0.96
CA LYS A 100 4.74 17.48 -1.80
C LYS A 100 4.63 18.95 -1.43
N THR A 101 5.66 19.44 -0.85
CA THR A 101 5.77 20.87 -0.59
C THR A 101 6.21 21.60 -1.85
#